data_cdd43d23dfa4b641f15418b11e0ec36c
#
_entry.id   cdd43d23dfa4b641f15418b11e0ec36c
#
_cell.length_a   1.000
_cell.length_b   1.000
_cell.length_c   1.000
_cell.angle_alpha   90.00
_cell.angle_beta   90.00
_cell.angle_gamma   90.00
#
_symmetry.space_group_name_H-M   'P 1'
#
loop_
_entity.id
_entity.type
_entity.pdbx_description
1 polymer ?
#
loop_
_entity_poly.entity_id
_entity_poly.type
_entity_poly.pdbx_seq_one_letter_code
_entity_poly.pdbx_strand_id
1 'polypeptide(L)'
;QILDSPYYSAEDKKVLKDQYIGVMSPYSEAAQSRTDVWRAWPTNYGGAGGQGNPMLIYDALQQSYNTVAVWVGDMVGVDYLYNFVHDTLECSYISAENDMDLGPLVLGSQSNGLTVVQLAGAYTMFNTGSYTTPHYYTEVTDYQGNMILDNNKYINTTQAISADTAYIMNRMLWNVLHSS
;
A
#
# COMPACT_ATOMS: atom_id res chain seq x y z
N GLN A 1 -1.85 -10.19 -18.92
CA GLN A 1 -0.64 -9.47 -19.38
C GLN A 1 0.64 -10.06 -18.76
N ILE A 2 0.67 -10.44 -17.47
CA ILE A 2 1.79 -11.18 -16.88
C ILE A 2 1.90 -12.57 -17.53
N LEU A 3 0.77 -13.21 -17.83
CA LEU A 3 0.71 -14.52 -18.47
C LEU A 3 1.16 -14.49 -19.95
N ASP A 4 1.14 -13.33 -20.59
CA ASP A 4 1.63 -13.14 -21.97
C ASP A 4 3.10 -12.73 -22.04
N SER A 5 3.74 -12.51 -20.89
CA SER A 5 5.15 -12.12 -20.79
C SER A 5 6.07 -13.24 -21.28
N PRO A 6 7.06 -12.93 -22.14
CA PRO A 6 8.05 -13.92 -22.61
C PRO A 6 9.05 -14.34 -21.53
N TYR A 7 9.06 -13.65 -20.38
CA TYR A 7 10.01 -13.88 -19.28
C TYR A 7 9.60 -15.00 -18.32
N TYR A 8 8.37 -15.52 -18.42
CA TYR A 8 7.88 -16.61 -17.58
C TYR A 8 7.74 -17.90 -18.37
N SER A 9 8.18 -19.01 -17.79
CA SER A 9 7.96 -20.34 -18.35
C SER A 9 6.46 -20.68 -18.41
N ALA A 10 6.10 -21.68 -19.19
CA ALA A 10 4.71 -22.17 -19.22
C ALA A 10 4.25 -22.71 -17.84
N GLU A 11 5.20 -23.22 -17.03
CA GLU A 11 4.98 -23.72 -15.68
C GLU A 11 4.73 -22.57 -14.72
N ASP A 12 5.58 -21.53 -14.77
CA ASP A 12 5.40 -20.32 -13.95
C ASP A 12 4.08 -19.61 -14.27
N LYS A 13 3.71 -19.53 -15.54
CA LYS A 13 2.43 -18.98 -15.99
C LYS A 13 1.23 -19.77 -15.47
N LYS A 14 1.36 -21.09 -15.35
CA LYS A 14 0.32 -21.94 -14.78
C LYS A 14 0.17 -21.71 -13.28
N VAL A 15 1.30 -21.68 -12.55
CA VAL A 15 1.31 -21.38 -11.10
C VAL A 15 0.73 -20.00 -10.83
N LEU A 16 1.16 -18.98 -11.55
CA LEU A 16 0.62 -17.62 -11.46
C LEU A 16 -0.89 -17.59 -11.77
N LYS A 17 -1.32 -18.30 -12.81
CA LYS A 17 -2.74 -18.40 -13.16
C LYS A 17 -3.57 -19.07 -12.06
N ASP A 18 -3.06 -20.14 -11.48
CA ASP A 18 -3.76 -20.89 -10.44
C ASP A 18 -3.79 -20.08 -9.12
N GLN A 19 -2.72 -19.34 -8.77
CA GLN A 19 -2.67 -18.42 -7.63
C GLN A 19 -3.61 -17.22 -7.84
N TYR A 20 -3.58 -16.59 -9.00
CA TYR A 20 -4.46 -15.45 -9.28
C TYR A 20 -5.94 -15.85 -9.38
N ILE A 21 -6.25 -17.03 -9.88
CA ILE A 21 -7.62 -17.56 -9.87
C ILE A 21 -8.07 -17.83 -8.42
N GLY A 22 -7.19 -18.29 -7.55
CA GLY A 22 -7.46 -18.44 -6.11
C GLY A 22 -7.77 -17.13 -5.40
N VAL A 23 -7.03 -16.08 -5.70
CA VAL A 23 -7.20 -14.71 -5.12
C VAL A 23 -8.46 -14.03 -5.66
N MET A 24 -8.87 -14.32 -6.89
CA MET A 24 -10.11 -13.76 -7.48
C MET A 24 -11.40 -14.49 -7.05
N SER A 25 -11.29 -15.59 -6.31
CA SER A 25 -12.42 -16.44 -5.93
C SER A 25 -13.56 -15.75 -5.16
N PRO A 26 -13.31 -14.86 -4.15
CA PRO A 26 -14.39 -14.19 -3.43
C PRO A 26 -15.19 -13.19 -4.29
N TYR A 27 -14.54 -12.56 -5.24
CA TYR A 27 -15.18 -11.63 -6.18
C TYR A 27 -15.84 -12.34 -7.37
N SER A 28 -15.45 -13.58 -7.66
CA SER A 28 -15.93 -14.33 -8.81
C SER A 28 -17.36 -14.88 -8.60
N GLU A 29 -17.79 -15.19 -7.38
CA GLU A 29 -19.16 -15.64 -7.13
C GLU A 29 -20.21 -14.56 -7.40
N ALA A 30 -19.93 -13.31 -7.06
CA ALA A 30 -20.80 -12.18 -7.40
C ALA A 30 -20.70 -11.78 -8.89
N ALA A 31 -19.57 -12.03 -9.53
CA ALA A 31 -19.34 -11.78 -10.95
C ALA A 31 -19.84 -12.91 -11.85
N GLN A 32 -19.84 -14.15 -11.38
CA GLN A 32 -20.39 -15.32 -12.08
C GLN A 32 -21.89 -15.19 -12.36
N SER A 33 -22.60 -14.38 -11.58
CA SER A 33 -24.04 -14.10 -11.85
C SER A 33 -24.24 -13.08 -12.99
N ARG A 34 -23.21 -12.48 -13.56
CA ARG A 34 -23.34 -11.32 -14.45
C ARG A 34 -22.75 -11.42 -15.84
N THR A 35 -22.13 -12.48 -16.25
CA THR A 35 -21.59 -12.81 -17.58
C THR A 35 -20.17 -13.38 -17.49
N ASP A 36 -19.92 -14.46 -18.18
CA ASP A 36 -18.71 -15.28 -18.29
C ASP A 36 -17.45 -14.55 -18.83
N VAL A 37 -17.18 -13.32 -18.40
CA VAL A 37 -16.02 -12.57 -18.89
C VAL A 37 -15.01 -12.37 -17.76
N TRP A 38 -13.99 -13.23 -17.75
CA TRP A 38 -12.78 -13.02 -16.97
C TRP A 38 -12.11 -11.69 -17.38
N ARG A 39 -11.99 -10.76 -16.46
CA ARG A 39 -11.24 -9.53 -16.68
C ARG A 39 -9.87 -9.62 -16.03
N ALA A 40 -8.84 -9.20 -16.76
CA ALA A 40 -7.52 -9.03 -16.20
C ALA A 40 -7.57 -8.02 -15.04
N TRP A 41 -7.04 -8.39 -13.88
CA TRP A 41 -6.93 -7.53 -12.71
C TRP A 41 -5.49 -7.64 -12.15
N PRO A 42 -4.91 -6.54 -11.67
CA PRO A 42 -5.41 -5.19 -11.79
C PRO A 42 -5.21 -4.62 -13.21
N THR A 43 -5.91 -3.52 -13.51
CA THR A 43 -5.67 -2.74 -14.74
C THR A 43 -5.02 -1.42 -14.40
N ASN A 44 -4.13 -0.94 -15.28
CA ASN A 44 -3.56 0.40 -15.16
C ASN A 44 -4.52 1.46 -15.70
N TYR A 45 -4.43 2.68 -15.17
CA TYR A 45 -5.22 3.80 -15.66
C TYR A 45 -5.00 4.01 -17.17
N GLY A 46 -6.09 4.26 -17.91
CA GLY A 46 -6.03 4.44 -19.35
C GLY A 46 -5.65 3.21 -20.17
N GLY A 47 -5.56 2.03 -19.56
CA GLY A 47 -5.11 0.80 -20.23
C GLY A 47 -3.63 0.83 -20.61
N ALA A 48 -2.88 1.83 -20.15
CA ALA A 48 -1.49 2.05 -20.50
C ALA A 48 -0.55 1.11 -19.74
N GLY A 49 0.57 0.79 -20.37
CA GLY A 49 1.75 0.21 -19.74
C GLY A 49 1.73 -1.30 -19.52
N GLY A 50 2.91 -1.87 -19.37
CA GLY A 50 3.11 -3.24 -18.92
C GLY A 50 2.94 -4.34 -19.98
N GLN A 51 2.85 -4.00 -21.24
CA GLN A 51 2.78 -5.01 -22.30
C GLN A 51 4.18 -5.56 -22.63
N GLY A 52 4.72 -6.36 -21.72
CA GLY A 52 5.93 -7.15 -22.00
C GLY A 52 7.26 -6.39 -22.06
N ASN A 53 7.27 -5.10 -21.82
CA ASN A 53 8.50 -4.32 -21.77
C ASN A 53 9.04 -4.24 -20.34
N PRO A 54 10.30 -4.59 -20.10
CA PRO A 54 10.96 -4.34 -18.83
C PRO A 54 10.92 -2.85 -18.48
N MET A 55 10.57 -2.54 -17.22
CA MET A 55 10.63 -1.18 -16.72
C MET A 55 11.22 -1.16 -15.31
N LEU A 56 11.78 -0.04 -14.91
CA LEU A 56 12.23 0.14 -13.54
C LEU A 56 11.04 0.35 -12.61
N ILE A 57 11.11 -0.19 -11.39
CA ILE A 57 10.09 0.05 -10.34
C ILE A 57 9.92 1.55 -10.08
N TYR A 58 11.00 2.28 -10.17
CA TYR A 58 11.07 3.74 -10.09
C TYR A 58 10.13 4.43 -11.10
N ASP A 59 10.15 3.99 -12.37
CA ASP A 59 9.27 4.52 -13.42
C ASP A 59 7.82 4.03 -13.24
N ALA A 60 7.66 2.80 -12.78
CA ALA A 60 6.34 2.23 -12.51
C ALA A 60 5.60 2.99 -11.39
N LEU A 61 6.30 3.37 -10.32
CA LEU A 61 5.75 4.21 -9.26
C LEU A 61 5.34 5.58 -9.80
N GLN A 62 6.21 6.22 -10.59
CA GLN A 62 5.93 7.51 -11.23
C GLN A 62 4.68 7.47 -12.10
N GLN A 63 4.51 6.41 -12.89
CA GLN A 63 3.35 6.22 -13.75
C GLN A 63 2.12 5.66 -13.01
N SER A 64 2.24 5.40 -11.71
CA SER A 64 1.17 4.83 -10.88
C SER A 64 0.61 3.51 -11.46
N TYR A 65 1.49 2.58 -11.82
CA TYR A 65 1.09 1.31 -12.39
C TYR A 65 0.58 0.34 -11.33
N ASN A 66 -0.73 0.12 -11.31
CA ASN A 66 -1.39 -0.81 -10.41
C ASN A 66 -0.85 -2.25 -10.55
N THR A 67 -0.56 -2.68 -11.78
CA THR A 67 -0.05 -4.03 -12.04
C THR A 67 1.30 -4.28 -11.36
N VAL A 68 2.18 -3.29 -11.33
CA VAL A 68 3.48 -3.39 -10.65
C VAL A 68 3.32 -3.28 -9.14
N ALA A 69 2.45 -2.39 -8.66
CA ALA A 69 2.16 -2.25 -7.24
C ALA A 69 1.63 -3.55 -6.65
N VAL A 70 0.65 -4.18 -7.30
CA VAL A 70 0.07 -5.46 -6.85
C VAL A 70 1.11 -6.59 -6.91
N TRP A 71 1.93 -6.65 -7.96
CA TRP A 71 3.00 -7.64 -8.05
C TRP A 71 4.01 -7.51 -6.89
N VAL A 72 4.42 -6.29 -6.55
CA VAL A 72 5.31 -6.04 -5.41
C VAL A 72 4.60 -6.38 -4.09
N GLY A 73 3.32 -6.00 -3.95
CA GLY A 73 2.53 -6.32 -2.77
C GLY A 73 2.37 -7.82 -2.54
N ASP A 74 2.15 -8.59 -3.60
CA ASP A 74 2.09 -10.05 -3.54
C ASP A 74 3.42 -10.67 -3.09
N MET A 75 4.55 -10.16 -3.60
CA MET A 75 5.89 -10.59 -3.16
C MET A 75 6.16 -10.28 -1.68
N VAL A 76 5.65 -9.18 -1.16
CA VAL A 76 5.77 -8.80 0.26
C VAL A 76 4.88 -9.66 1.14
N GLY A 77 3.71 -10.01 0.67
CA GLY A 77 2.69 -10.81 1.35
C GLY A 77 1.67 -9.99 2.13
N VAL A 78 0.41 -10.41 2.01
CA VAL A 78 -0.76 -9.71 2.56
C VAL A 78 -0.69 -9.59 4.07
N ASP A 79 -0.29 -10.65 4.78
CA ASP A 79 -0.15 -10.67 6.24
C ASP A 79 0.85 -9.60 6.73
N TYR A 80 2.01 -9.51 6.06
CA TYR A 80 3.02 -8.51 6.40
C TYR A 80 2.51 -7.10 6.13
N LEU A 81 1.88 -6.87 4.98
CA LEU A 81 1.31 -5.57 4.62
C LEU A 81 0.24 -5.13 5.62
N TYR A 82 -0.67 -6.06 6.00
CA TYR A 82 -1.70 -5.77 6.99
C TYR A 82 -1.10 -5.38 8.33
N ASN A 83 -0.21 -6.20 8.91
CA ASN A 83 0.42 -5.93 10.19
C ASN A 83 1.24 -4.64 10.17
N PHE A 84 1.92 -4.36 9.05
CA PHE A 84 2.66 -3.11 8.90
C PHE A 84 1.75 -1.88 8.94
N VAL A 85 0.67 -1.89 8.19
CA VAL A 85 -0.24 -0.73 8.12
C VAL A 85 -1.09 -0.63 9.38
N HIS A 86 -1.63 -1.75 9.89
CA HIS A 86 -2.50 -1.76 11.06
C HIS A 86 -1.72 -1.53 12.37
N ASP A 87 -0.65 -2.30 12.60
CA ASP A 87 0.05 -2.31 13.89
C ASP A 87 1.20 -1.30 13.93
N THR A 88 2.04 -1.25 12.87
CA THR A 88 3.20 -0.34 12.88
C THR A 88 2.81 1.10 12.61
N LEU A 89 1.89 1.35 11.68
CA LEU A 89 1.41 2.69 11.33
C LEU A 89 0.11 3.08 12.05
N GLU A 90 -0.35 2.25 13.00
CA GLU A 90 -1.52 2.49 13.85
C GLU A 90 -2.80 2.84 13.07
N CYS A 91 -2.96 2.28 11.85
CA CYS A 91 -4.13 2.51 11.01
C CYS A 91 -5.29 1.59 11.42
N SER A 92 -5.87 1.82 12.58
CA SER A 92 -6.86 0.96 13.25
C SER A 92 -8.20 0.82 12.53
N TYR A 93 -8.47 1.61 11.48
CA TYR A 93 -9.69 1.49 10.68
C TYR A 93 -9.60 0.40 9.61
N ILE A 94 -8.42 -0.15 9.35
CA ILE A 94 -8.23 -1.30 8.45
C ILE A 94 -8.62 -2.57 9.20
N SER A 95 -9.52 -3.34 8.62
CA SER A 95 -10.09 -4.55 9.23
C SER A 95 -9.52 -5.81 8.59
N ALA A 96 -9.08 -6.77 9.42
CA ALA A 96 -8.62 -8.08 8.89
C ALA A 96 -9.75 -8.83 8.16
N GLU A 97 -11.00 -8.63 8.56
CA GLU A 97 -12.14 -9.30 7.94
C GLU A 97 -12.42 -8.80 6.52
N ASN A 98 -12.21 -7.50 6.26
CA ASN A 98 -12.65 -6.87 5.02
C ASN A 98 -11.49 -6.38 4.14
N ASP A 99 -10.32 -6.09 4.72
CA ASP A 99 -9.26 -5.36 4.04
C ASP A 99 -7.95 -6.16 3.89
N MET A 100 -7.90 -7.40 4.38
CA MET A 100 -6.71 -8.25 4.32
C MET A 100 -6.57 -8.90 2.94
N ASP A 101 -6.43 -8.07 1.91
CA ASP A 101 -6.27 -8.46 0.51
C ASP A 101 -5.41 -7.42 -0.22
N LEU A 102 -4.88 -7.79 -1.39
CA LEU A 102 -4.04 -6.93 -2.23
C LEU A 102 -4.77 -5.68 -2.72
N GLY A 103 -6.06 -5.76 -3.01
CA GLY A 103 -6.87 -4.61 -3.43
C GLY A 103 -6.87 -3.51 -2.36
N PRO A 104 -7.38 -3.76 -1.16
CA PRO A 104 -7.41 -2.80 -0.07
C PRO A 104 -6.01 -2.31 0.35
N LEU A 105 -5.06 -3.23 0.57
CA LEU A 105 -3.76 -2.89 1.16
C LEU A 105 -2.82 -2.21 0.17
N VAL A 106 -2.88 -2.55 -1.12
CA VAL A 106 -1.94 -2.05 -2.13
C VAL A 106 -2.54 -0.93 -2.98
N LEU A 107 -3.80 -1.06 -3.37
CA LEU A 107 -4.47 -0.11 -4.25
C LEU A 107 -5.38 0.89 -3.52
N GLY A 108 -5.50 0.77 -2.20
CA GLY A 108 -6.20 1.76 -1.40
C GLY A 108 -7.73 1.63 -1.42
N SER A 109 -8.28 0.44 -1.70
CA SER A 109 -9.73 0.19 -1.71
C SER A 109 -10.26 -0.32 -0.35
N GLN A 110 -9.74 0.23 0.75
CA GLN A 110 -10.14 -0.17 2.11
C GLN A 110 -11.62 0.14 2.37
N SER A 111 -12.29 -0.72 3.14
CA SER A 111 -13.71 -0.63 3.45
C SER A 111 -14.08 0.65 4.22
N ASN A 112 -13.25 1.07 5.17
CA ASN A 112 -13.44 2.30 5.96
C ASN A 112 -12.48 3.43 5.57
N GLY A 113 -11.46 3.14 4.76
CA GLY A 113 -10.40 4.08 4.40
C GLY A 113 -9.47 4.45 5.55
N LEU A 114 -8.69 5.51 5.34
CA LEU A 114 -7.79 6.11 6.34
C LEU A 114 -8.17 7.57 6.57
N THR A 115 -7.95 8.07 7.78
CA THR A 115 -8.04 9.50 8.02
C THR A 115 -6.86 10.23 7.40
N VAL A 116 -7.06 11.51 7.04
CA VAL A 116 -5.98 12.37 6.52
C VAL A 116 -4.81 12.44 7.49
N VAL A 117 -5.10 12.44 8.80
CA VAL A 117 -4.08 12.50 9.87
C VAL A 117 -3.27 11.21 9.92
N GLN A 118 -3.91 10.05 9.84
CA GLN A 118 -3.20 8.76 9.77
C GLN A 118 -2.32 8.68 8.54
N LEU A 119 -2.84 9.07 7.37
CA LEU A 119 -2.07 9.07 6.13
C LEU A 119 -0.87 10.03 6.20
N ALA A 120 -1.07 11.27 6.68
CA ALA A 120 0.01 12.23 6.86
C ALA A 120 1.06 11.72 7.85
N GLY A 121 0.64 11.12 8.97
CA GLY A 121 1.53 10.47 9.94
C GLY A 121 2.35 9.35 9.31
N ALA A 122 1.72 8.48 8.53
CA ALA A 122 2.41 7.39 7.84
C ALA A 122 3.52 7.90 6.92
N TYR A 123 3.30 8.98 6.19
CA TYR A 123 4.31 9.57 5.30
C TYR A 123 5.54 10.10 6.04
N THR A 124 5.45 10.41 7.35
CA THR A 124 6.61 10.88 8.12
C THR A 124 7.73 9.85 8.20
N MET A 125 7.42 8.56 8.08
CA MET A 125 8.42 7.48 8.08
C MET A 125 9.44 7.61 6.95
N PHE A 126 9.08 8.23 5.83
CA PHE A 126 10.00 8.41 4.71
C PHE A 126 11.09 9.45 4.96
N ASN A 127 11.01 10.25 6.04
CA ASN A 127 12.04 11.21 6.40
C ASN A 127 13.26 10.50 7.01
N THR A 128 13.06 9.74 8.10
CA THR A 128 14.14 9.10 8.88
C THR A 128 13.96 7.59 9.03
N GLY A 129 12.91 7.03 8.50
CA GLY A 129 12.48 5.65 8.72
C GLY A 129 11.59 5.47 9.96
N SER A 130 11.41 6.53 10.75
CA SER A 130 10.63 6.47 11.99
C SER A 130 9.20 6.97 11.78
N TYR A 131 8.26 6.26 12.37
CA TYR A 131 6.87 6.66 12.50
C TYR A 131 6.62 7.21 13.90
N THR A 132 5.94 8.35 13.99
CA THR A 132 5.51 8.93 15.27
C THR A 132 3.98 9.00 15.28
N THR A 133 3.36 8.51 16.36
CA THR A 133 1.91 8.59 16.56
C THR A 133 1.40 10.00 16.27
N PRO A 134 0.48 10.20 15.32
CA PRO A 134 -0.06 11.51 15.02
C PRO A 134 -0.78 12.11 16.24
N HIS A 135 -0.54 13.38 16.51
CA HIS A 135 -1.11 14.07 17.65
C HIS A 135 -1.46 15.52 17.29
N TYR A 136 -2.43 16.09 18.00
CA TYR A 136 -2.94 17.44 17.76
C TYR A 136 -2.38 18.48 18.73
N TYR A 137 -1.88 18.00 19.88
CA TYR A 137 -1.27 18.84 20.94
C TYR A 137 -0.28 18.00 21.72
N THR A 138 0.71 18.63 22.30
CA THR A 138 1.64 18.04 23.26
C THR A 138 1.20 18.33 24.69
N GLU A 139 0.81 19.56 24.95
CA GLU A 139 0.42 20.05 26.26
C GLU A 139 -0.75 21.03 26.15
N VAL A 140 -1.59 21.06 27.16
CA VAL A 140 -2.61 22.08 27.35
C VAL A 140 -2.46 22.65 28.75
N THR A 141 -2.32 23.99 28.87
CA THR A 141 -2.19 24.70 30.14
C THR A 141 -3.34 25.66 30.31
N ASP A 142 -3.65 26.02 31.59
CA ASP A 142 -4.55 27.11 31.89
C ASP A 142 -3.87 28.47 31.69
N TYR A 143 -4.61 29.57 31.91
CA TYR A 143 -4.11 30.94 31.79
C TYR A 143 -3.04 31.31 32.82
N GLN A 144 -2.88 30.50 33.88
CA GLN A 144 -1.87 30.66 34.93
C GLN A 144 -0.60 29.83 34.61
N GLY A 145 -0.61 29.01 33.55
CA GLY A 145 0.49 28.14 33.18
C GLY A 145 0.45 26.76 33.85
N ASN A 146 -0.60 26.43 34.57
CA ASN A 146 -0.74 25.09 35.17
C ASN A 146 -1.11 24.08 34.08
N MET A 147 -0.46 22.92 34.09
CA MET A 147 -0.73 21.83 33.19
C MET A 147 -2.13 21.25 33.41
N ILE A 148 -2.98 21.27 32.37
CA ILE A 148 -4.30 20.62 32.36
C ILE A 148 -4.20 19.23 31.72
N LEU A 149 -3.55 19.15 30.56
CA LEU A 149 -3.36 17.90 29.80
C LEU A 149 -1.91 17.79 29.38
N ASP A 150 -1.34 16.61 29.57
CA ASP A 150 -0.02 16.24 29.07
C ASP A 150 -0.16 15.03 28.15
N ASN A 151 0.04 15.25 26.86
CA ASN A 151 -0.05 14.21 25.83
C ASN A 151 1.32 13.59 25.48
N ASN A 152 2.42 14.19 25.94
CA ASN A 152 3.78 13.73 25.60
C ASN A 152 3.99 12.24 25.93
N LYS A 153 3.40 11.74 27.01
CA LYS A 153 3.49 10.34 27.44
C LYS A 153 2.79 9.33 26.52
N TYR A 154 1.92 9.82 25.63
CA TYR A 154 1.18 8.98 24.67
C TYR A 154 1.73 9.07 23.26
N ILE A 155 2.71 9.97 23.02
CA ILE A 155 3.35 10.12 21.72
C ILE A 155 4.47 9.09 21.63
N ASN A 156 4.25 8.07 20.80
CA ASN A 156 5.25 7.02 20.54
C ASN A 156 5.96 7.26 19.23
N THR A 157 7.25 6.96 19.21
CA THR A 157 8.05 6.94 17.98
C THR A 157 8.68 5.56 17.83
N THR A 158 8.42 4.91 16.70
CA THR A 158 8.93 3.58 16.37
C THR A 158 9.71 3.61 15.07
N GLN A 159 10.69 2.73 14.92
CA GLN A 159 11.37 2.54 13.65
C GLN A 159 10.47 1.68 12.75
N ALA A 160 9.83 2.29 11.75
CA ALA A 160 8.94 1.61 10.82
C ALA A 160 9.70 0.94 9.68
N ILE A 161 10.68 1.63 9.09
CA ILE A 161 11.53 1.15 8.00
C ILE A 161 12.98 1.58 8.26
N SER A 162 13.96 0.95 7.60
CA SER A 162 15.34 1.38 7.71
C SER A 162 15.56 2.78 7.13
N ALA A 163 16.58 3.49 7.59
CA ALA A 163 16.96 4.81 7.04
C ALA A 163 17.31 4.73 5.55
N ASP A 164 17.96 3.64 5.11
CA ASP A 164 18.29 3.42 3.70
C ASP A 164 17.01 3.24 2.85
N THR A 165 16.04 2.47 3.35
CA THR A 165 14.74 2.31 2.69
C THR A 165 14.00 3.64 2.60
N ALA A 166 14.00 4.44 3.67
CA ALA A 166 13.41 5.78 3.68
C ALA A 166 14.06 6.69 2.64
N TYR A 167 15.39 6.69 2.57
CA TYR A 167 16.14 7.46 1.58
C TYR A 167 15.79 7.07 0.14
N ILE A 168 15.80 5.77 -0.16
CA ILE A 168 15.45 5.26 -1.50
C ILE A 168 14.02 5.66 -1.85
N MET A 169 13.09 5.48 -0.93
CA MET A 169 11.68 5.81 -1.15
C MET A 169 11.47 7.31 -1.40
N ASN A 170 12.17 8.18 -0.66
CA ASN A 170 12.16 9.62 -0.92
C ASN A 170 12.64 9.96 -2.33
N ARG A 171 13.67 9.28 -2.82
CA ARG A 171 14.17 9.48 -4.20
C ARG A 171 13.15 9.03 -5.24
N MET A 172 12.43 7.94 -4.98
CA MET A 172 11.36 7.46 -5.85
C MET A 172 10.18 8.44 -5.87
N LEU A 173 9.76 8.93 -4.69
CA LEU A 173 8.68 9.92 -4.57
C LEU A 173 9.07 11.28 -5.19
N TRP A 174 10.33 11.69 -5.05
CA TRP A 174 10.84 12.89 -5.70
C TRP A 174 10.66 12.82 -7.23
N ASN A 175 10.90 11.66 -7.83
CA ASN A 175 10.71 11.44 -9.25
C ASN A 175 9.25 11.64 -9.70
N VAL A 176 8.30 11.22 -8.87
CA VAL A 176 6.84 11.43 -9.14
C VAL A 176 6.52 12.92 -9.32
N LEU A 177 7.20 13.80 -8.56
CA LEU A 177 6.95 15.25 -8.56
C LEU A 177 7.74 16.01 -9.64
N HIS A 178 8.87 15.47 -10.11
CA HIS A 178 9.85 16.19 -10.95
C HIS A 178 10.08 15.55 -12.32
N SER A 179 9.28 14.57 -12.67
CA SER A 179 9.33 14.00 -14.02
C SER A 179 8.67 14.95 -15.00
N SER A 180 9.41 15.39 -15.97
CA SER A 180 8.93 16.14 -17.13
C SER A 180 8.55 15.19 -18.25
#